data_009823d5a9aaf38fdfc4b795ec1b350f
#
_entry.id   009823d5a9aaf38fdfc4b795ec1b350f
#
_cell.length_a   1.000
_cell.length_b   1.000
_cell.length_c   1.000
_cell.angle_alpha   90.00
_cell.angle_beta   90.00
_cell.angle_gamma   90.00
#
_symmetry.space_group_name_H-M   'P 1'
#
loop_
_entity.id
_entity.type
_entity.pdbx_description
1 polymer ?
#
loop_
_entity_poly.entity_id
_entity_poly.type
_entity_poly.pdbx_seq_one_letter_code
_entity_poly.pdbx_strand_id
1 'polypeptide(L)'
;MLKLSFYRQKALEVLTPLYGEREAKSIRSLWFQERLGLSPVDCVLSENEYMGFDEFHNDLLALAKGKPIQLILGIAHFLGGNFFVDENTLVPRQETEELVLAILHKFKQKSLRVMDVGTGSG
;
A
#
# COMPACT_ATOMS: atom_id res chain seq x y z
N MET A 1 -20.20 3.55 -13.43
CA MET A 1 -20.38 3.79 -11.98
C MET A 1 -21.09 2.59 -11.34
N LEU A 2 -20.48 2.02 -10.36
CA LEU A 2 -21.02 0.90 -9.57
C LEU A 2 -21.04 1.30 -8.08
N LYS A 3 -21.78 0.55 -7.27
CA LYS A 3 -21.73 0.77 -5.82
C LYS A 3 -20.36 0.42 -5.27
N LEU A 4 -19.91 1.16 -4.26
CA LEU A 4 -18.63 0.88 -3.58
C LEU A 4 -18.60 -0.54 -3.01
N SER A 5 -19.72 -1.05 -2.51
CA SER A 5 -19.85 -2.43 -2.03
C SER A 5 -19.48 -3.47 -3.10
N PHE A 6 -19.82 -3.22 -4.35
CA PHE A 6 -19.43 -4.10 -5.47
C PHE A 6 -17.90 -4.17 -5.63
N TYR A 7 -17.25 -3.02 -5.69
CA TYR A 7 -15.77 -2.98 -5.80
C TYR A 7 -15.08 -3.66 -4.63
N ARG A 8 -15.58 -3.42 -3.41
CA ARG A 8 -15.07 -4.03 -2.17
C ARG A 8 -15.19 -5.55 -2.17
N GLN A 9 -16.37 -6.05 -2.55
CA GLN A 9 -16.63 -7.48 -2.61
C GLN A 9 -15.81 -8.15 -3.71
N LYS A 10 -15.78 -7.55 -4.90
CA LYS A 10 -15.03 -8.10 -6.04
C LYS A 10 -13.52 -8.15 -5.78
N ALA A 11 -12.97 -7.13 -5.14
CA ALA A 11 -11.57 -7.13 -4.73
C ALA A 11 -11.25 -8.31 -3.80
N LEU A 12 -12.04 -8.55 -2.75
CA LEU A 12 -11.81 -9.67 -1.83
C LEU A 12 -12.05 -11.04 -2.49
N GLU A 13 -13.05 -11.15 -3.34
CA GLU A 13 -13.33 -12.40 -4.07
C GLU A 13 -12.12 -12.86 -4.88
N VAL A 14 -11.42 -11.94 -5.53
CA VAL A 14 -10.24 -12.23 -6.34
C VAL A 14 -8.98 -12.38 -5.50
N LEU A 15 -8.77 -11.51 -4.51
CA LEU A 15 -7.51 -11.43 -3.77
C LEU A 15 -7.41 -12.45 -2.63
N THR A 16 -8.51 -12.81 -1.98
CA THR A 16 -8.47 -13.73 -0.84
C THR A 16 -7.89 -15.11 -1.17
N PRO A 17 -8.25 -15.75 -2.29
CA PRO A 17 -7.64 -17.04 -2.68
C PRO A 17 -6.14 -16.95 -2.94
N LEU A 18 -5.63 -15.78 -3.30
CA LEU A 18 -4.23 -15.58 -3.71
C LEU A 18 -3.34 -15.17 -2.52
N TYR A 19 -3.85 -14.31 -1.65
CA TYR A 19 -3.08 -13.66 -0.58
C TYR A 19 -3.50 -14.06 0.83
N GLY A 20 -4.64 -14.72 0.98
CA GLY A 20 -5.27 -14.92 2.28
C GLY A 20 -6.09 -13.71 2.73
N GLU A 21 -7.00 -13.95 3.67
CA GLU A 21 -8.01 -12.94 4.08
C GLU A 21 -7.39 -11.67 4.66
N ARG A 22 -6.38 -11.83 5.53
CA ARG A 22 -5.74 -10.71 6.23
C ARG A 22 -5.01 -9.78 5.24
N GLU A 23 -4.21 -10.36 4.37
CA GLU A 23 -3.43 -9.60 3.39
C GLU A 23 -4.33 -8.99 2.31
N ALA A 24 -5.32 -9.72 1.82
CA ALA A 24 -6.30 -9.21 0.86
C ALA A 24 -7.05 -7.98 1.39
N LYS A 25 -7.43 -7.98 2.67
CA LYS A 25 -8.03 -6.82 3.33
C LYS A 25 -7.06 -5.64 3.45
N SER A 26 -5.80 -5.90 3.76
CA SER A 26 -4.76 -4.86 3.84
C SER A 26 -4.49 -4.23 2.48
N ILE A 27 -4.33 -5.04 1.44
CA ILE A 27 -4.14 -4.57 0.06
C ILE A 27 -5.33 -3.72 -0.38
N ARG A 28 -6.55 -4.19 -0.17
CA ARG A 28 -7.76 -3.44 -0.52
C ARG A 28 -7.83 -2.09 0.20
N SER A 29 -7.53 -2.06 1.49
CA SER A 29 -7.58 -0.81 2.27
C SER A 29 -6.61 0.23 1.74
N LEU A 30 -5.36 -0.15 1.51
CA LEU A 30 -4.35 0.73 0.94
C LEU A 30 -4.74 1.19 -0.48
N TRP A 31 -5.17 0.25 -1.32
CA TRP A 31 -5.58 0.53 -2.69
C TRP A 31 -6.73 1.54 -2.77
N PHE A 32 -7.79 1.34 -1.99
CA PHE A 32 -8.96 2.22 -2.00
C PHE A 32 -8.64 3.58 -1.38
N GLN A 33 -7.78 3.62 -0.35
CA GLN A 33 -7.33 4.87 0.22
C GLN A 33 -6.53 5.71 -0.79
N GLU A 34 -5.60 5.11 -1.51
CA GLU A 34 -4.76 5.84 -2.47
C GLU A 34 -5.51 6.23 -3.75
N ARG A 35 -6.42 5.39 -4.24
CA ARG A 35 -7.17 5.67 -5.48
C ARG A 35 -8.42 6.50 -5.27
N LEU A 36 -9.13 6.30 -4.19
CA LEU A 36 -10.44 6.92 -3.93
C LEU A 36 -10.39 7.95 -2.79
N GLY A 37 -9.30 8.04 -2.04
CA GLY A 37 -9.19 8.88 -0.86
C GLY A 37 -10.07 8.42 0.31
N LEU A 38 -10.52 7.16 0.31
CA LEU A 38 -11.44 6.63 1.30
C LEU A 38 -10.70 5.82 2.38
N SER A 39 -10.81 6.26 3.62
CA SER A 39 -10.36 5.45 4.76
C SER A 39 -11.20 4.16 4.89
N PRO A 40 -10.73 3.16 5.64
CA PRO A 40 -11.53 1.95 5.90
C PRO A 40 -12.91 2.24 6.49
N VAL A 41 -13.02 3.28 7.31
CA VAL A 41 -14.30 3.72 7.91
C VAL A 41 -15.20 4.35 6.85
N ASP A 42 -14.65 5.23 6.01
CA ASP A 42 -15.40 5.86 4.91
C ASP A 42 -15.92 4.80 3.95
N CYS A 43 -15.13 3.76 3.66
CA CYS A 43 -15.56 2.64 2.83
C CYS A 43 -16.76 1.87 3.40
N VAL A 44 -16.93 1.85 4.71
CA VAL A 44 -18.11 1.23 5.33
C VAL A 44 -19.30 2.18 5.27
N LEU A 45 -19.09 3.45 5.59
CA LEU A 45 -20.16 4.45 5.62
C LEU A 45 -20.75 4.71 4.22
N SER A 46 -19.89 4.69 3.19
CA SER A 46 -20.27 4.98 1.80
C SER A 46 -20.51 3.72 0.95
N GLU A 47 -20.66 2.55 1.55
CA GLU A 47 -20.75 1.28 0.80
C GLU A 47 -21.87 1.23 -0.23
N ASN A 48 -22.97 1.98 -0.01
CA ASN A 48 -24.11 2.05 -0.90
C ASN A 48 -24.02 3.18 -1.95
N GLU A 49 -23.00 4.02 -1.86
CA GLU A 49 -22.79 5.11 -2.80
C GLU A 49 -22.28 4.58 -4.15
N TYR A 50 -22.72 5.24 -5.22
CA TYR A 50 -22.22 4.97 -6.56
C TYR A 50 -21.02 5.83 -6.85
N MET A 51 -19.94 5.23 -7.36
CA MET A 51 -18.73 5.95 -7.72
C MET A 51 -18.06 5.36 -8.95
N GLY A 52 -17.26 6.17 -9.62
CA GLY A 52 -16.34 5.72 -10.65
C GLY A 52 -15.05 5.22 -10.03
N PHE A 53 -14.52 4.12 -10.55
CA PHE A 53 -13.22 3.61 -10.21
C PHE A 53 -12.56 3.06 -11.50
N ASP A 54 -12.08 3.98 -12.31
CA ASP A 54 -11.65 3.68 -13.67
C ASP A 54 -10.47 2.72 -13.73
N GLU A 55 -9.54 2.81 -12.77
CA GLU A 55 -8.37 1.94 -12.69
C GLU A 55 -8.66 0.56 -12.09
N PHE A 56 -9.85 0.34 -11.53
CA PHE A 56 -10.17 -0.86 -10.75
C PHE A 56 -9.84 -2.17 -11.48
N HIS A 57 -10.28 -2.28 -12.72
CA HIS A 57 -10.09 -3.50 -13.50
C HIS A 57 -8.60 -3.79 -13.78
N ASN A 58 -7.86 -2.78 -14.20
CA ASN A 58 -6.45 -2.91 -14.53
C ASN A 58 -5.61 -3.21 -13.28
N ASP A 59 -5.87 -2.49 -12.18
CA ASP A 59 -5.20 -2.71 -10.90
C ASP A 59 -5.48 -4.11 -10.37
N LEU A 60 -6.74 -4.55 -10.43
CA LEU A 60 -7.15 -5.89 -9.97
C LEU A 60 -6.47 -7.01 -10.77
N LEU A 61 -6.35 -6.85 -12.09
CA LEU A 61 -5.62 -7.81 -12.94
C LEU A 61 -4.14 -7.85 -12.59
N ALA A 62 -3.51 -6.71 -12.34
CA ALA A 62 -2.11 -6.64 -11.95
C ALA A 62 -1.87 -7.30 -10.58
N LEU A 63 -2.75 -7.05 -9.60
CA LEU A 63 -2.73 -7.72 -8.30
C LEU A 63 -2.91 -9.23 -8.42
N ALA A 64 -3.84 -9.67 -9.27
CA ALA A 64 -4.09 -11.10 -9.51
C ALA A 64 -2.88 -11.80 -10.15
N LYS A 65 -2.05 -11.07 -10.89
CA LYS A 65 -0.77 -11.56 -11.44
C LYS A 65 0.40 -11.51 -10.45
N GLY A 66 0.16 -11.05 -9.23
CA GLY A 66 1.17 -10.98 -8.17
C GLY A 66 1.99 -9.71 -8.14
N LYS A 67 1.62 -8.67 -8.90
CA LYS A 67 2.31 -7.37 -8.84
C LYS A 67 2.03 -6.72 -7.47
N PRO A 68 3.07 -6.30 -6.71
CA PRO A 68 2.88 -5.62 -5.43
C PRO A 68 2.04 -4.36 -5.56
N ILE A 69 1.14 -4.13 -4.60
CA ILE A 69 0.27 -2.94 -4.61
C ILE A 69 1.06 -1.63 -4.66
N GLN A 70 2.20 -1.56 -3.98
CA GLN A 70 3.07 -0.39 -3.98
C GLN A 70 3.58 -0.04 -5.39
N LEU A 71 3.91 -1.05 -6.20
CA LEU A 71 4.34 -0.83 -7.59
C LEU A 71 3.18 -0.42 -8.51
N ILE A 72 1.97 -0.86 -8.23
CA ILE A 72 0.77 -0.44 -8.96
C ILE A 72 0.45 1.02 -8.65
N LEU A 73 0.57 1.41 -7.38
CA LEU A 73 0.31 2.78 -6.92
C LEU A 73 1.50 3.73 -7.16
N GLY A 74 2.73 3.20 -7.33
CA GLY A 74 3.95 3.98 -7.46
C GLY A 74 4.41 4.63 -6.14
N ILE A 75 3.85 4.20 -5.01
CA ILE A 75 4.12 4.76 -3.69
C ILE A 75 4.28 3.62 -2.68
N ALA A 76 5.28 3.75 -1.81
CA ALA A 76 5.44 2.93 -0.61
C ALA A 76 5.45 3.81 0.64
N HIS A 77 4.71 3.38 1.65
CA HIS A 77 4.73 4.02 2.97
C HIS A 77 5.83 3.40 3.82
N PHE A 78 6.66 4.26 4.43
CA PHE A 78 7.75 3.83 5.29
C PHE A 78 8.00 4.88 6.37
N LEU A 79 7.94 4.49 7.64
CA LEU A 79 8.10 5.38 8.81
C LEU A 79 7.29 6.69 8.72
N GLY A 80 6.05 6.60 8.26
CA GLY A 80 5.16 7.76 8.12
C GLY A 80 5.45 8.65 6.90
N GLY A 81 6.47 8.33 6.11
CA GLY A 81 6.79 9.01 4.86
C GLY A 81 6.29 8.24 3.64
N ASN A 82 6.15 8.94 2.52
CA ASN A 82 5.80 8.38 1.23
C ASN A 82 7.02 8.42 0.32
N PHE A 83 7.37 7.27 -0.24
CA PHE A 83 8.51 7.11 -1.15
C PHE A 83 8.02 6.66 -2.52
N PHE A 84 8.53 7.29 -3.57
CA PHE A 84 8.26 6.81 -4.92
C PHE A 84 8.98 5.48 -5.17
N VAL A 85 8.24 4.53 -5.72
CA VAL A 85 8.76 3.22 -6.10
C VAL A 85 8.32 2.86 -7.50
N ASP A 86 9.17 2.14 -8.21
CA ASP A 86 8.91 1.59 -9.53
C ASP A 86 9.51 0.19 -9.66
N GLU A 87 9.50 -0.38 -10.85
CA GLU A 87 10.02 -1.73 -11.10
C GLU A 87 11.55 -1.85 -10.94
N ASN A 88 12.26 -0.72 -10.85
CA ASN A 88 13.71 -0.68 -10.69
C ASN A 88 14.14 -0.51 -9.22
N THR A 89 13.20 -0.30 -8.32
CA THR A 89 13.47 -0.09 -6.89
C THR A 89 12.89 -1.20 -6.03
N LEU A 90 13.63 -1.59 -4.99
CA LEU A 90 13.10 -2.50 -3.99
C LEU A 90 12.04 -1.77 -3.16
N VAL A 91 10.86 -2.36 -3.02
CA VAL A 91 9.81 -1.84 -2.14
C VAL A 91 10.28 -1.91 -0.69
N PRO A 92 10.29 -0.78 0.06
CA PRO A 92 10.63 -0.77 1.48
C PRO A 92 9.76 -1.73 2.29
N ARG A 93 10.36 -2.47 3.21
CA ARG A 93 9.67 -3.46 4.02
C ARG A 93 9.50 -2.97 5.46
N GLN A 94 8.41 -3.38 6.11
CA GLN A 94 8.11 -2.99 7.50
C GLN A 94 9.18 -3.43 8.48
N GLU A 95 9.78 -4.61 8.30
CA GLU A 95 10.85 -5.10 9.17
C GLU A 95 12.07 -4.15 9.19
N THR A 96 12.33 -3.44 8.10
CA THR A 96 13.39 -2.43 8.01
C THR A 96 13.06 -1.19 8.84
N GLU A 97 11.80 -0.87 9.07
CA GLU A 97 11.39 0.24 9.95
C GLU A 97 11.90 0.03 11.38
N GLU A 98 11.83 -1.19 11.88
CA GLU A 98 12.33 -1.54 13.23
C GLU A 98 13.83 -1.28 13.35
N LEU A 99 14.61 -1.61 12.31
CA LEU A 99 16.03 -1.33 12.27
C LEU A 99 16.32 0.18 12.32
N VAL A 100 15.62 0.96 11.51
CA VAL A 100 15.80 2.42 11.50
C VAL A 100 15.41 3.04 12.83
N LEU A 101 14.30 2.61 13.43
CA LEU A 101 13.89 3.06 14.76
C LEU A 101 14.92 2.72 15.84
N ALA A 102 15.50 1.52 15.80
CA ALA A 102 16.56 1.11 16.74
C ALA A 102 17.81 1.99 16.60
N ILE A 103 18.21 2.31 15.36
CA ILE A 103 19.34 3.22 15.09
C ILE A 103 19.04 4.62 15.64
N LEU A 104 17.88 5.18 15.33
CA LEU A 104 17.47 6.49 15.80
C LEU A 104 17.44 6.57 17.34
N HIS A 105 16.92 5.55 17.99
CA HIS A 105 16.90 5.47 19.45
C HIS A 105 18.31 5.41 20.05
N LYS A 106 19.18 4.58 19.50
CA LYS A 106 20.56 4.41 19.97
C LYS A 106 21.40 5.68 19.87
N PHE A 107 21.15 6.49 18.84
CA PHE A 107 21.96 7.66 18.52
C PHE A 107 21.22 9.00 18.70
N LYS A 108 20.11 9.00 19.41
CA LYS A 108 19.16 10.11 19.55
C LYS A 108 19.76 11.48 19.86
N GLN A 109 20.90 11.55 20.51
CA GLN A 109 21.51 12.83 20.96
C GLN A 109 22.93 13.02 20.41
N LYS A 110 23.29 12.31 19.36
CA LYS A 110 24.64 12.36 18.80
C LYS A 110 24.61 13.07 17.45
N SER A 111 25.57 13.97 17.25
CA SER A 111 25.88 14.47 15.91
C SER A 111 26.70 13.42 15.17
N LEU A 112 26.13 12.85 14.11
CA LEU A 112 26.74 11.75 13.37
C LEU A 112 26.84 12.10 11.90
N ARG A 113 27.88 11.59 11.26
CA ARG A 113 27.90 11.43 9.79
C ARG A 113 27.33 10.06 9.47
N VAL A 114 26.33 10.03 8.61
CA VAL A 114 25.66 8.81 8.21
C VAL A 114 25.86 8.61 6.69
N MET A 115 26.16 7.38 6.31
CA MET A 115 26.20 6.98 4.90
C MET A 115 25.18 5.84 4.72
N ASP A 116 24.28 6.01 3.80
CA ASP A 116 23.36 4.95 3.36
C ASP A 116 23.85 4.40 2.03
N VAL A 117 24.16 3.11 1.99
CA VAL A 117 24.67 2.41 0.80
C VAL A 117 23.54 1.56 0.22
N GLY A 118 23.19 1.81 -1.04
CA GLY A 118 22.07 1.12 -1.68
C GLY A 118 20.73 1.65 -1.23
N THR A 119 20.56 2.97 -1.18
CA THR A 119 19.35 3.65 -0.67
C THR A 119 18.05 3.24 -1.37
N GLY A 120 18.10 2.71 -2.60
CA GLY A 120 16.92 2.34 -3.37
C GLY A 120 16.04 3.57 -3.67
N SER A 121 14.83 3.58 -3.12
CA SER A 121 13.86 4.68 -3.27
C SER A 121 14.18 5.92 -2.40
N GLY A 122 15.21 5.83 -1.63
CA GLY A 122 15.58 6.87 -0.65
C GLY A 122 15.16 6.49 0.75
#